data_792ab902d3365269d313852d55dae63c
#
_entry.id   792ab902d3365269d313852d55dae63c
#
_cell.length_a   1.000
_cell.length_b   1.000
_cell.length_c   1.000
_cell.angle_alpha   90.00
_cell.angle_beta   90.00
_cell.angle_gamma   90.00
#
_symmetry.space_group_name_H-M   'P 1'
#
loop_
_entity.id
_entity.type
_entity.pdbx_description
1 polymer ?
#
loop_
_entity_poly.entity_id
_entity_poly.type
_entity_poly.pdbx_seq_one_letter_code
_entity_poly.pdbx_strand_id
1 'polypeptide(L)'
;ELHEYLAAAGVDGVKVDAQAVIGALGYGNGPNGGGPALARNTHEALEKSVMKFFPTNGLINCMCHSTENLYNFKMSNLARVSDDFYPTNEASHTVHIVNVSYNSMFMGEIVIPDWDMFQSASSTGGLHAAARAVGGCPIYVSDHPDKHDFNVLGQLVMPSGSILRGKFPGRPTRDCLFKDVCRDGKTALKIWNRNSVGGVVGTFNVQ
;
A
#
# COMPACT_ATOMS: atom_id res chain seq x y z
N GLU A 1 -4.50 9.58 23.73
CA GLU A 1 -3.15 9.56 24.34
C GLU A 1 -2.05 9.17 23.34
N LEU A 2 -2.05 7.91 22.75
CA LEU A 2 -0.96 7.51 21.85
C LEU A 2 -0.86 8.39 20.59
N HIS A 3 -1.96 8.55 19.84
CA HIS A 3 -1.97 9.38 18.63
C HIS A 3 -1.67 10.87 18.96
N GLU A 4 -2.14 11.36 20.08
CA GLU A 4 -1.83 12.70 20.57
C GLU A 4 -0.33 12.88 20.85
N TYR A 5 0.27 11.90 21.51
CA TYR A 5 1.71 11.89 21.76
C TYR A 5 2.52 11.88 20.46
N LEU A 6 2.15 11.01 19.51
CA LEU A 6 2.82 10.91 18.22
C LEU A 6 2.70 12.22 17.42
N ALA A 7 1.52 12.80 17.36
CA ALA A 7 1.30 14.07 16.67
C ALA A 7 2.09 15.21 17.32
N ALA A 8 2.13 15.27 18.67
CA ALA A 8 2.94 16.25 19.39
C ALA A 8 4.45 16.06 19.18
N ALA A 9 4.89 14.84 18.89
CA ALA A 9 6.27 14.52 18.53
C ALA A 9 6.61 14.81 17.04
N GLY A 10 5.66 15.32 16.25
CA GLY A 10 5.87 15.68 14.84
C GLY A 10 5.64 14.54 13.85
N VAL A 11 4.94 13.48 14.27
CA VAL A 11 4.53 12.40 13.36
C VAL A 11 3.30 12.83 12.56
N ASP A 12 3.32 12.63 11.24
CA ASP A 12 2.26 13.09 10.32
C ASP A 12 1.11 12.09 10.15
N GLY A 13 1.32 10.82 10.53
CA GLY A 13 0.31 9.77 10.39
C GLY A 13 0.78 8.44 10.98
N VAL A 14 -0.08 7.45 10.89
CA VAL A 14 0.17 6.12 11.44
C VAL A 14 -0.17 5.02 10.44
N LYS A 15 0.60 3.93 10.48
CA LYS A 15 0.25 2.66 9.84
C LYS A 15 -0.20 1.70 10.93
N VAL A 16 -1.43 1.22 10.82
CA VAL A 16 -2.04 0.36 11.85
C VAL A 16 -2.27 -1.03 11.29
N ASP A 17 -1.58 -1.97 11.89
CA ASP A 17 -1.54 -3.37 11.48
C ASP A 17 -2.55 -4.25 12.25
N ALA A 18 -2.65 -5.51 11.85
CA ALA A 18 -3.42 -6.58 12.51
C ALA A 18 -4.93 -6.30 12.65
N GLN A 19 -5.50 -5.48 11.80
CA GLN A 19 -6.90 -5.07 11.92
C GLN A 19 -7.88 -6.23 11.69
N ALA A 20 -7.60 -7.14 10.75
CA ALA A 20 -8.50 -8.25 10.42
C ALA A 20 -8.69 -9.26 11.56
N VAL A 21 -7.73 -9.39 12.49
CA VAL A 21 -7.83 -10.32 13.61
C VAL A 21 -8.78 -9.85 14.70
N ILE A 22 -9.15 -8.57 14.72
CA ILE A 22 -10.05 -7.99 15.74
C ILE A 22 -11.42 -8.67 15.71
N GLY A 23 -11.93 -8.98 14.52
CA GLY A 23 -13.18 -9.73 14.36
C GLY A 23 -13.14 -11.09 15.03
N ALA A 24 -12.00 -11.79 14.98
CA ALA A 24 -11.82 -13.09 15.63
C ALA A 24 -11.83 -13.01 17.16
N LEU A 25 -11.38 -11.91 17.74
CA LEU A 25 -11.42 -11.70 19.19
C LEU A 25 -12.85 -11.55 19.73
N GLY A 26 -13.79 -11.17 18.88
CA GLY A 26 -15.21 -11.07 19.22
C GLY A 26 -16.01 -12.33 18.96
N TYR A 27 -15.38 -13.50 18.84
CA TYR A 27 -16.06 -14.75 18.57
C TYR A 27 -17.00 -15.11 19.73
N GLY A 28 -18.28 -15.27 19.41
CA GLY A 28 -19.35 -15.56 20.39
C GLY A 28 -20.35 -14.42 20.52
N ASN A 29 -21.49 -14.71 21.16
CA ASN A 29 -22.57 -13.73 21.41
C ASN A 29 -22.22 -12.82 22.61
N GLY A 30 -21.08 -12.14 22.54
CA GLY A 30 -20.73 -11.15 23.56
C GLY A 30 -21.72 -9.97 23.59
N PRO A 31 -21.78 -9.21 24.70
CA PRO A 31 -22.72 -8.10 24.88
C PRO A 31 -22.56 -6.98 23.82
N ASN A 32 -21.52 -7.01 23.04
CA ASN A 32 -21.17 -6.00 22.02
C ASN A 32 -21.48 -6.46 20.58
N GLY A 33 -22.27 -7.49 20.35
CA GLY A 33 -22.73 -7.91 19.02
C GLY A 33 -21.74 -8.78 18.23
N GLY A 34 -20.79 -9.42 18.90
CA GLY A 34 -19.84 -10.36 18.30
C GLY A 34 -18.73 -9.71 17.48
N GLY A 35 -18.02 -10.54 16.68
CA GLY A 35 -16.86 -10.14 15.89
C GLY A 35 -17.10 -8.98 14.93
N PRO A 36 -18.16 -8.99 14.11
CA PRO A 36 -18.46 -7.90 13.17
C PRO A 36 -18.68 -6.55 13.85
N ALA A 37 -19.40 -6.53 14.99
CA ALA A 37 -19.62 -5.30 15.74
C ALA A 37 -18.32 -4.80 16.39
N LEU A 38 -17.51 -5.71 16.92
CA LEU A 38 -16.22 -5.34 17.49
C LEU A 38 -15.30 -4.74 16.43
N ALA A 39 -15.18 -5.38 15.27
CA ALA A 39 -14.37 -4.87 14.17
C ALA A 39 -14.83 -3.48 13.71
N ARG A 40 -16.13 -3.30 13.49
CA ARG A 40 -16.72 -2.00 13.12
C ARG A 40 -16.43 -0.92 14.17
N ASN A 41 -16.69 -1.20 15.43
CA ASN A 41 -16.54 -0.20 16.50
C ASN A 41 -15.08 0.18 16.71
N THR A 42 -14.15 -0.80 16.61
CA THR A 42 -12.71 -0.56 16.71
C THR A 42 -12.23 0.28 15.53
N HIS A 43 -12.65 -0.06 14.31
CA HIS A 43 -12.25 0.70 13.12
C HIS A 43 -12.80 2.13 13.16
N GLU A 44 -14.04 2.32 13.56
CA GLU A 44 -14.64 3.65 13.72
C GLU A 44 -13.90 4.49 14.79
N ALA A 45 -13.51 3.86 15.89
CA ALA A 45 -12.72 4.53 16.94
C ALA A 45 -11.32 4.90 16.44
N LEU A 46 -10.68 4.02 15.66
CA LEU A 46 -9.38 4.29 15.02
C LEU A 46 -9.49 5.49 14.09
N GLU A 47 -10.43 5.49 13.14
CA GLU A 47 -10.61 6.59 12.19
C GLU A 47 -10.90 7.92 12.89
N LYS A 48 -11.78 7.93 13.89
CA LYS A 48 -12.05 9.13 14.70
C LYS A 48 -10.81 9.67 15.41
N SER A 49 -9.99 8.76 15.96
CA SER A 49 -8.75 9.15 16.62
C SER A 49 -7.72 9.71 15.64
N VAL A 50 -7.57 9.07 14.47
CA VAL A 50 -6.67 9.55 13.41
C VAL A 50 -7.09 10.93 12.92
N MET A 51 -8.35 11.13 12.62
CA MET A 51 -8.87 12.43 12.18
C MET A 51 -8.65 13.56 13.17
N LYS A 52 -8.72 13.24 14.46
CA LYS A 52 -8.52 14.23 15.52
C LYS A 52 -7.07 14.72 15.57
N PHE A 53 -6.11 13.85 15.35
CA PHE A 53 -4.69 14.14 15.57
C PHE A 53 -3.87 14.24 14.27
N PHE A 54 -4.33 13.66 13.18
CA PHE A 54 -3.67 13.66 11.87
C PHE A 54 -4.63 14.17 10.78
N PRO A 55 -4.83 15.50 10.67
CA PRO A 55 -5.92 16.09 9.87
C PRO A 55 -5.82 15.84 8.36
N THR A 56 -4.67 15.37 7.87
CA THR A 56 -4.45 15.02 6.45
C THR A 56 -4.86 13.60 6.09
N ASN A 57 -5.69 12.93 6.92
CA ASN A 57 -6.06 11.53 6.77
C ASN A 57 -4.85 10.58 6.79
N GLY A 58 -3.94 10.82 7.73
CA GLY A 58 -2.67 10.13 7.87
C GLY A 58 -2.79 8.70 8.41
N LEU A 59 -3.62 7.86 7.79
CA LEU A 59 -3.80 6.45 8.15
C LEU A 59 -3.51 5.53 6.96
N ILE A 60 -2.58 4.60 7.14
CA ILE A 60 -2.44 3.42 6.29
C ILE A 60 -3.01 2.23 7.05
N ASN A 61 -4.10 1.66 6.54
CA ASN A 61 -4.66 0.43 7.07
C ASN A 61 -3.83 -0.76 6.61
N CYS A 62 -3.47 -1.65 7.54
CA CYS A 62 -2.68 -2.83 7.25
C CYS A 62 -3.35 -4.08 7.82
N MET A 63 -3.19 -5.23 7.14
CA MET A 63 -3.85 -6.49 7.49
C MET A 63 -5.35 -6.28 7.74
N CYS A 64 -6.01 -5.61 6.81
CA CYS A 64 -7.36 -5.07 6.96
C CYS A 64 -8.35 -5.63 5.92
N HIS A 65 -8.11 -6.83 5.41
CA HIS A 65 -8.85 -7.40 4.27
C HIS A 65 -10.05 -8.28 4.68
N SER A 66 -10.38 -8.36 5.97
CA SER A 66 -11.63 -9.03 6.35
C SER A 66 -12.83 -8.27 5.82
N THR A 67 -13.91 -8.98 5.57
CA THR A 67 -15.19 -8.40 5.13
C THR A 67 -15.66 -7.29 6.08
N GLU A 68 -15.50 -7.51 7.38
CA GLU A 68 -15.84 -6.56 8.43
C GLU A 68 -15.03 -5.27 8.35
N ASN A 69 -13.75 -5.35 7.96
CA ASN A 69 -12.93 -4.15 7.74
C ASN A 69 -13.33 -3.44 6.45
N LEU A 70 -13.38 -4.15 5.32
CA LEU A 70 -13.64 -3.55 4.01
C LEU A 70 -14.96 -2.78 3.95
N TYR A 71 -16.02 -3.30 4.59
CA TYR A 71 -17.32 -2.63 4.63
C TYR A 71 -17.39 -1.45 5.61
N ASN A 72 -16.38 -1.26 6.44
CA ASN A 72 -16.38 -0.23 7.48
C ASN A 72 -15.36 0.89 7.26
N PHE A 73 -14.67 0.93 6.13
CA PHE A 73 -13.90 2.11 5.73
C PHE A 73 -14.86 3.28 5.45
N LYS A 74 -14.77 4.34 6.25
CA LYS A 74 -15.63 5.53 6.11
C LYS A 74 -14.83 6.79 5.83
N MET A 75 -13.69 6.93 6.47
CA MET A 75 -12.89 8.14 6.47
C MET A 75 -11.45 7.91 6.03
N SER A 76 -10.92 6.72 6.24
CA SER A 76 -9.62 6.29 5.70
C SER A 76 -9.79 5.72 4.29
N ASN A 77 -8.78 5.93 3.46
CA ASN A 77 -8.81 5.52 2.05
C ASN A 77 -7.52 4.87 1.56
N LEU A 78 -6.58 4.59 2.45
CA LEU A 78 -5.34 3.89 2.15
C LEU A 78 -5.33 2.52 2.82
N ALA A 79 -5.05 1.46 2.07
CA ALA A 79 -4.91 0.12 2.63
C ALA A 79 -3.79 -0.65 1.94
N ARG A 80 -2.95 -1.32 2.71
CA ARG A 80 -1.95 -2.25 2.21
C ARG A 80 -2.64 -3.43 1.53
N VAL A 81 -2.19 -3.78 0.32
CA VAL A 81 -2.84 -4.79 -0.52
C VAL A 81 -1.90 -5.92 -0.94
N SER A 82 -0.74 -6.02 -0.33
CA SER A 82 0.26 -7.05 -0.60
C SER A 82 0.66 -7.80 0.66
N ASP A 83 1.41 -8.87 0.47
CA ASP A 83 2.31 -9.40 1.49
C ASP A 83 3.40 -8.38 1.85
N ASP A 84 4.16 -8.62 2.92
CA ASP A 84 5.21 -7.71 3.36
C ASP A 84 6.34 -7.56 2.32
N PHE A 85 6.93 -6.40 2.27
CA PHE A 85 8.23 -6.22 1.63
C PHE A 85 9.32 -6.76 2.56
N TYR A 86 10.04 -7.78 2.10
CA TYR A 86 11.15 -8.40 2.85
C TYR A 86 12.50 -7.91 2.33
N PRO A 87 13.14 -6.92 2.99
CA PRO A 87 14.37 -6.30 2.49
C PRO A 87 15.53 -7.27 2.24
N THR A 88 15.61 -8.32 3.06
CA THR A 88 16.70 -9.31 3.03
C THR A 88 16.41 -10.52 2.15
N ASN A 89 15.22 -10.57 1.52
CA ASN A 89 14.82 -11.68 0.64
C ASN A 89 14.55 -11.16 -0.78
N GLU A 90 15.60 -10.98 -1.56
CA GLU A 90 15.53 -10.46 -2.93
C GLU A 90 14.63 -11.31 -3.85
N ALA A 91 14.56 -12.62 -3.62
CA ALA A 91 13.69 -13.50 -4.40
C ALA A 91 12.20 -13.19 -4.21
N SER A 92 11.80 -12.54 -3.11
CA SER A 92 10.43 -12.12 -2.87
C SER A 92 10.06 -10.80 -3.59
N HIS A 93 11.02 -10.00 -4.02
CA HIS A 93 10.80 -8.63 -4.47
C HIS A 93 9.96 -8.56 -5.75
N THR A 94 10.23 -9.41 -6.72
CA THR A 94 9.46 -9.45 -7.97
C THR A 94 8.06 -10.01 -7.73
N VAL A 95 7.93 -11.05 -6.89
CA VAL A 95 6.65 -11.65 -6.49
C VAL A 95 5.78 -10.62 -5.76
N HIS A 96 6.40 -9.79 -4.91
CA HIS A 96 5.71 -8.70 -4.22
C HIS A 96 5.06 -7.72 -5.21
N ILE A 97 5.78 -7.30 -6.27
CA ILE A 97 5.24 -6.40 -7.30
C ILE A 97 4.09 -7.06 -8.07
N VAL A 98 4.21 -8.34 -8.39
CA VAL A 98 3.14 -9.11 -9.03
C VAL A 98 1.91 -9.14 -8.12
N ASN A 99 2.09 -9.59 -6.88
CA ASN A 99 1.02 -9.72 -5.90
C ASN A 99 0.23 -8.42 -5.74
N VAL A 100 0.91 -7.32 -5.46
CA VAL A 100 0.25 -6.03 -5.22
C VAL A 100 -0.45 -5.49 -6.45
N SER A 101 0.11 -5.68 -7.65
CA SER A 101 -0.51 -5.18 -8.88
C SER A 101 -1.81 -5.91 -9.22
N TYR A 102 -1.87 -7.23 -9.01
CA TYR A 102 -3.10 -7.99 -9.21
C TYR A 102 -4.14 -7.72 -8.13
N ASN A 103 -3.74 -7.61 -6.87
CA ASN A 103 -4.65 -7.23 -5.79
C ASN A 103 -5.25 -5.84 -5.98
N SER A 104 -4.52 -4.93 -6.60
CA SER A 104 -5.01 -3.58 -6.93
C SER A 104 -6.20 -3.57 -7.89
N MET A 105 -6.47 -4.67 -8.61
CA MET A 105 -7.66 -4.78 -9.47
C MET A 105 -8.96 -4.75 -8.68
N PHE A 106 -8.99 -5.44 -7.55
CA PHE A 106 -10.16 -5.45 -6.67
C PHE A 106 -10.09 -4.35 -5.62
N MET A 107 -8.99 -4.29 -4.88
CA MET A 107 -8.84 -3.34 -3.78
C MET A 107 -8.84 -1.89 -4.25
N GLY A 108 -8.34 -1.63 -5.45
CA GLY A 108 -8.35 -0.29 -6.05
C GLY A 108 -9.73 0.27 -6.40
N GLU A 109 -10.79 -0.52 -6.29
CA GLU A 109 -12.19 -0.04 -6.39
C GLU A 109 -12.73 0.47 -5.04
N ILE A 110 -12.05 0.14 -3.93
CA ILE A 110 -12.50 0.44 -2.56
C ILE A 110 -11.59 1.47 -1.90
N VAL A 111 -10.28 1.30 -2.07
CA VAL A 111 -9.24 2.12 -1.42
C VAL A 111 -8.15 2.51 -2.42
N ILE A 112 -7.26 3.42 -2.02
CA ILE A 112 -5.98 3.60 -2.69
C ILE A 112 -5.05 2.50 -2.19
N PRO A 113 -4.59 1.57 -3.06
CA PRO A 113 -3.70 0.50 -2.65
C PRO A 113 -2.35 1.03 -2.16
N ASP A 114 -1.95 0.64 -0.97
CA ASP A 114 -0.58 0.81 -0.49
C ASP A 114 0.26 -0.40 -0.91
N TRP A 115 1.40 -0.12 -1.54
CA TRP A 115 2.33 -1.11 -2.10
C TRP A 115 3.50 -1.41 -1.16
N ASP A 116 3.36 -1.06 0.10
CA ASP A 116 4.37 -1.17 1.15
C ASP A 116 5.64 -0.34 0.90
N MET A 117 6.50 -0.29 1.89
CA MET A 117 7.82 0.33 1.82
C MET A 117 8.75 -0.40 0.83
N PHE A 118 9.88 0.23 0.53
CA PHE A 118 11.02 -0.41 -0.13
C PHE A 118 12.33 0.20 0.38
N GLN A 119 13.45 -0.36 -0.01
CA GLN A 119 14.76 0.21 0.29
C GLN A 119 15.41 0.76 -0.97
N SER A 120 15.71 2.06 -0.98
CA SER A 120 16.25 2.75 -2.17
C SER A 120 17.65 2.28 -2.53
N ALA A 121 18.46 1.92 -1.53
CA ALA A 121 19.82 1.46 -1.69
C ALA A 121 19.95 -0.05 -1.97
N SER A 122 18.82 -0.79 -2.08
CA SER A 122 18.87 -2.20 -2.44
C SER A 122 19.16 -2.39 -3.94
N SER A 123 19.64 -3.58 -4.32
CA SER A 123 19.84 -3.96 -5.74
C SER A 123 18.58 -3.82 -6.59
N THR A 124 17.40 -3.90 -5.97
CA THR A 124 16.08 -3.78 -6.58
C THR A 124 15.42 -2.43 -6.33
N GLY A 125 16.12 -1.47 -5.73
CA GLY A 125 15.57 -0.16 -5.38
C GLY A 125 14.92 0.57 -6.55
N GLY A 126 15.59 0.61 -7.71
CA GLY A 126 15.03 1.20 -8.93
C GLY A 126 13.80 0.48 -9.46
N LEU A 127 13.75 -0.86 -9.39
CA LEU A 127 12.59 -1.66 -9.75
C LEU A 127 11.37 -1.29 -8.89
N HIS A 128 11.57 -1.22 -7.57
CA HIS A 128 10.53 -0.88 -6.62
C HIS A 128 10.05 0.57 -6.76
N ALA A 129 10.97 1.50 -6.99
CA ALA A 129 10.66 2.91 -7.23
C ALA A 129 9.77 3.08 -8.48
N ALA A 130 10.19 2.50 -9.61
CA ALA A 130 9.44 2.54 -10.86
C ALA A 130 8.04 1.88 -10.71
N ALA A 131 7.97 0.73 -10.04
CA ALA A 131 6.72 0.03 -9.82
C ALA A 131 5.73 0.87 -9.00
N ARG A 132 6.18 1.56 -7.95
CA ARG A 132 5.32 2.42 -7.13
C ARG A 132 4.89 3.68 -7.88
N ALA A 133 5.77 4.27 -8.68
CA ALA A 133 5.41 5.42 -9.52
C ALA A 133 4.27 5.06 -10.49
N VAL A 134 4.37 3.91 -11.17
CA VAL A 134 3.30 3.42 -12.06
C VAL A 134 2.10 2.93 -11.25
N GLY A 135 2.34 2.33 -10.10
CA GLY A 135 1.30 1.84 -9.18
C GLY A 135 0.35 2.91 -8.66
N GLY A 136 0.78 4.17 -8.63
CA GLY A 136 -0.03 5.29 -8.16
C GLY A 136 -0.27 5.29 -6.65
N CYS A 137 0.47 4.47 -5.92
CA CYS A 137 0.41 4.32 -4.48
C CYS A 137 1.17 5.42 -3.74
N PRO A 138 1.04 5.55 -2.42
CA PRO A 138 2.00 6.26 -1.59
C PRO A 138 3.41 5.69 -1.78
N ILE A 139 4.42 6.55 -1.75
CA ILE A 139 5.82 6.16 -1.93
C ILE A 139 6.58 6.49 -0.65
N TYR A 140 7.11 5.49 0.01
CA TYR A 140 7.90 5.63 1.23
C TYR A 140 8.95 4.53 1.35
N VAL A 141 10.03 4.81 2.06
CA VAL A 141 11.19 3.92 2.19
C VAL A 141 11.43 3.52 3.63
N SER A 142 12.06 2.38 3.82
CA SER A 142 12.58 1.88 5.09
C SER A 142 14.10 1.85 5.11
N ASP A 143 14.72 2.79 4.42
CA ASP A 143 16.18 2.92 4.44
C ASP A 143 16.69 3.18 5.85
N HIS A 144 17.88 2.68 6.13
CA HIS A 144 18.60 3.09 7.34
C HIS A 144 18.90 4.59 7.25
N PRO A 145 18.80 5.36 8.34
CA PRO A 145 19.24 6.75 8.38
C PRO A 145 20.63 6.90 7.73
N ASP A 146 20.79 7.95 6.92
CA ASP A 146 22.03 8.26 6.18
C ASP A 146 22.43 7.25 5.09
N LYS A 147 21.57 6.30 4.74
CA LYS A 147 21.84 5.31 3.66
C LYS A 147 20.79 5.36 2.55
N HIS A 148 20.29 6.54 2.24
CA HIS A 148 19.38 6.75 1.13
C HIS A 148 20.12 6.81 -0.20
N ASP A 149 19.60 6.14 -1.23
CA ASP A 149 20.06 6.36 -2.60
C ASP A 149 19.25 7.49 -3.24
N PHE A 150 19.80 8.70 -3.18
CA PHE A 150 19.16 9.89 -3.76
C PHE A 150 19.14 9.89 -5.28
N ASN A 151 19.94 9.05 -5.97
CA ASN A 151 19.81 8.87 -7.42
C ASN A 151 18.52 8.13 -7.77
N VAL A 152 18.12 7.15 -6.97
CA VAL A 152 16.83 6.45 -7.11
C VAL A 152 15.68 7.36 -6.67
N LEU A 153 15.76 7.94 -5.47
CA LEU A 153 14.71 8.77 -4.92
C LEU A 153 14.46 10.04 -5.73
N GLY A 154 15.51 10.65 -6.24
CA GLY A 154 15.42 11.86 -7.08
C GLY A 154 14.63 11.64 -8.38
N GLN A 155 14.58 10.41 -8.90
CA GLN A 155 13.76 10.09 -10.07
C GLN A 155 12.27 10.07 -9.78
N LEU A 156 11.88 10.00 -8.51
CA LEU A 156 10.49 10.03 -8.07
C LEU A 156 9.97 11.44 -7.77
N VAL A 157 10.83 12.44 -7.86
CA VAL A 157 10.49 13.83 -7.53
C VAL A 157 10.62 14.71 -8.78
N MET A 158 9.55 15.39 -9.10
CA MET A 158 9.52 16.36 -10.22
C MET A 158 10.23 17.66 -9.81
N PRO A 159 10.68 18.49 -10.78
CA PRO A 159 11.30 19.78 -10.47
C PRO A 159 10.43 20.71 -9.59
N SER A 160 9.12 20.52 -9.61
CA SER A 160 8.16 21.23 -8.75
C SER A 160 8.16 20.77 -7.30
N GLY A 161 8.90 19.71 -6.94
CA GLY A 161 8.82 19.03 -5.63
C GLY A 161 7.68 18.02 -5.51
N SER A 162 6.83 17.90 -6.54
CA SER A 162 5.73 16.92 -6.55
C SER A 162 6.26 15.51 -6.77
N ILE A 163 5.57 14.52 -6.20
CA ILE A 163 5.91 13.11 -6.41
C ILE A 163 5.45 12.65 -7.80
N LEU A 164 6.36 12.03 -8.56
CA LEU A 164 6.06 11.42 -9.85
C LEU A 164 5.35 10.08 -9.63
N ARG A 165 4.03 10.08 -9.79
CA ARG A 165 3.23 8.85 -9.67
C ARG A 165 1.97 8.90 -10.55
N GLY A 166 1.44 7.72 -10.87
CA GLY A 166 0.13 7.56 -11.50
C GLY A 166 -1.01 8.12 -10.64
N LYS A 167 -2.12 8.44 -11.25
CA LYS A 167 -3.30 9.03 -10.57
C LYS A 167 -4.27 8.00 -10.00
N PHE A 168 -4.26 6.79 -10.54
CA PHE A 168 -5.19 5.73 -10.21
C PHE A 168 -4.44 4.51 -9.68
N PRO A 169 -5.12 3.52 -9.09
CA PRO A 169 -4.50 2.22 -8.80
C PRO A 169 -3.94 1.60 -10.07
N GLY A 170 -2.63 1.35 -10.09
CA GLY A 170 -1.95 0.65 -11.18
C GLY A 170 -2.40 -0.81 -11.25
N ARG A 171 -2.68 -1.31 -12.46
CA ARG A 171 -3.26 -2.64 -12.69
C ARG A 171 -2.53 -3.36 -13.79
N PRO A 172 -2.48 -4.70 -13.78
CA PRO A 172 -1.95 -5.46 -14.90
C PRO A 172 -2.68 -5.12 -16.20
N THR A 173 -1.95 -5.08 -17.31
CA THR A 173 -2.58 -4.95 -18.63
C THR A 173 -3.33 -6.23 -18.97
N ARG A 174 -4.30 -6.10 -19.88
CA ARG A 174 -5.21 -7.19 -20.24
C ARG A 174 -4.50 -8.46 -20.76
N ASP A 175 -3.39 -8.30 -21.44
CA ASP A 175 -2.61 -9.41 -21.97
C ASP A 175 -1.79 -10.17 -20.91
N CYS A 176 -1.55 -9.56 -19.75
CA CYS A 176 -0.91 -10.20 -18.59
C CYS A 176 -1.91 -10.93 -17.67
N LEU A 177 -3.19 -10.57 -17.75
CA LEU A 177 -4.19 -10.84 -16.71
C LEU A 177 -4.36 -12.33 -16.37
N PHE A 178 -4.23 -13.21 -17.36
CA PHE A 178 -4.38 -14.66 -17.20
C PHE A 178 -3.08 -15.40 -17.57
N LYS A 179 -1.92 -14.78 -17.34
CA LYS A 179 -0.61 -15.35 -17.60
C LYS A 179 0.15 -15.54 -16.30
N ASP A 180 0.95 -16.59 -16.25
CA ASP A 180 1.93 -16.76 -15.17
C ASP A 180 3.18 -15.93 -15.48
N VAL A 181 3.08 -14.64 -15.21
CA VAL A 181 4.15 -13.66 -15.48
C VAL A 181 5.44 -13.95 -14.71
N CYS A 182 5.37 -14.78 -13.65
CA CYS A 182 6.53 -15.16 -12.86
C CYS A 182 7.30 -16.36 -13.40
N ARG A 183 6.65 -17.24 -14.21
CA ARG A 183 7.22 -18.57 -14.52
C ARG A 183 7.09 -19.00 -15.97
N ASP A 184 6.31 -18.32 -16.79
CA ASP A 184 6.06 -18.79 -18.18
C ASP A 184 7.24 -18.58 -19.13
N GLY A 185 8.28 -17.88 -18.72
CA GLY A 185 9.48 -17.60 -19.50
C GLY A 185 9.23 -16.71 -20.72
N LYS A 186 8.10 -16.04 -20.81
CA LYS A 186 7.66 -15.32 -22.02
C LYS A 186 7.00 -13.98 -21.76
N THR A 187 6.19 -13.88 -20.69
CA THR A 187 5.31 -12.73 -20.45
C THR A 187 5.91 -11.81 -19.41
N ALA A 188 6.35 -10.63 -19.80
CA ALA A 188 6.71 -9.59 -18.84
C ALA A 188 5.45 -9.03 -18.18
N LEU A 189 5.51 -8.74 -16.89
CA LEU A 189 4.45 -8.01 -16.20
C LEU A 189 4.36 -6.60 -16.77
N LYS A 190 3.17 -6.20 -17.22
CA LYS A 190 2.88 -4.83 -17.63
C LYS A 190 1.81 -4.24 -16.73
N ILE A 191 2.09 -3.08 -16.15
CA ILE A 191 1.19 -2.35 -15.27
C ILE A 191 0.83 -1.05 -15.96
N TRP A 192 -0.46 -0.77 -16.11
CA TRP A 192 -0.94 0.46 -16.71
C TRP A 192 -1.52 1.42 -15.67
N ASN A 193 -1.40 2.70 -15.96
CA ASN A 193 -1.97 3.79 -15.18
C ASN A 193 -2.21 5.01 -16.10
N ARG A 194 -2.65 6.10 -15.52
CA ARG A 194 -2.77 7.42 -16.18
C ARG A 194 -2.11 8.49 -15.33
N ASN A 195 -1.59 9.50 -15.96
CA ASN A 195 -1.16 10.75 -15.33
C ASN A 195 -1.97 11.94 -15.87
N SER A 196 -1.53 13.16 -15.59
CA SER A 196 -2.22 14.37 -16.07
C SER A 196 -2.12 14.57 -17.58
N VAL A 197 -1.19 13.92 -18.25
CA VAL A 197 -0.87 14.11 -19.68
C VAL A 197 -1.40 12.98 -20.53
N GLY A 198 -1.38 11.72 -20.02
CA GLY A 198 -1.79 10.56 -20.81
C GLY A 198 -1.77 9.25 -20.07
N GLY A 199 -1.79 8.16 -20.82
CA GLY A 199 -1.62 6.80 -20.31
C GLY A 199 -0.15 6.49 -20.04
N VAL A 200 0.11 5.65 -19.03
CA VAL A 200 1.44 5.19 -18.65
C VAL A 200 1.41 3.65 -18.58
N VAL A 201 2.45 3.02 -19.09
CA VAL A 201 2.65 1.56 -18.95
C VAL A 201 4.08 1.33 -18.47
N GLY A 202 4.22 0.65 -17.34
CA GLY A 202 5.49 0.10 -16.87
C GLY A 202 5.59 -1.37 -17.25
N THR A 203 6.75 -1.80 -17.73
CA THR A 203 7.06 -3.21 -18.04
C THR A 203 8.14 -3.71 -17.11
N PHE A 204 7.87 -4.82 -16.44
CA PHE A 204 8.74 -5.37 -15.40
C PHE A 204 9.10 -6.81 -15.72
N ASN A 205 10.39 -7.13 -15.67
CA ASN A 205 10.84 -8.51 -15.62
C ASN A 205 10.69 -9.01 -14.18
N VAL A 206 9.84 -10.02 -13.99
CA VAL A 206 9.50 -10.60 -12.67
C VAL A 206 9.76 -12.10 -12.61
N GLN A 207 10.53 -12.62 -13.56
CA GLN A 207 10.88 -14.03 -13.68
C GLN A 207 12.22 -14.33 -13.03
#